data_22975a5f0a14f0ac8702bc4c857d2167
#
_entry.id   22975a5f0a14f0ac8702bc4c857d2167
#
_cell.length_a   1.000
_cell.length_b   1.000
_cell.length_c   1.000
_cell.angle_alpha   90.00
_cell.angle_beta   90.00
_cell.angle_gamma   90.00
#
_symmetry.space_group_name_H-M   'P 1'
#
loop_
_entity.id
_entity.type
_entity.pdbx_description
1 polymer ?
#
loop_
_entity_poly.entity_id
_entity_poly.type
_entity_poly.pdbx_seq_one_letter_code
_entity_poly.pdbx_strand_id
1 'polypeptide(L)'
;MGPEIGVASTKAFTGQVTVLTMLALTLAKEKKTMDEGQYLAIVKELGHIPDKMKEVLKLNDRIAELSKIFTYAHNFIYLGRGYSYPVALEGALKLKEISYIHAEGYPAAEMKHGPIALVDAEMPVVVIATRNGLYEKVLSNIQEIKARKGRVIAIVTKGDTVISKIADTCIELPETMECLDPLITTVPLQLLAYHIAAVSYTHLTLPT
;
A
#
# COMPACT_ATOMS: atom_id res chain seq x y z
N MET A 1 12.28 8.63 -16.34
CA MET A 1 10.88 8.17 -16.52
C MET A 1 10.33 8.77 -17.80
N GLY A 2 9.51 8.06 -18.57
CA GLY A 2 8.87 8.62 -19.74
C GLY A 2 7.72 9.58 -19.38
N PRO A 3 7.06 10.24 -20.36
CA PRO A 3 5.96 11.15 -20.11
C PRO A 3 4.79 10.43 -19.42
N GLU A 4 4.07 11.13 -18.57
CA GLU A 4 2.79 10.70 -18.02
C GLU A 4 1.70 10.91 -19.09
N ILE A 5 0.94 9.87 -19.37
CA ILE A 5 -0.14 9.91 -20.38
C ILE A 5 -1.51 9.89 -19.69
N GLY A 6 -1.63 9.14 -18.59
CA GLY A 6 -2.84 9.07 -17.78
C GLY A 6 -2.89 10.18 -16.72
N VAL A 7 -4.10 10.53 -16.28
CA VAL A 7 -4.32 11.51 -15.20
C VAL A 7 -3.84 10.94 -13.85
N ALA A 8 -4.13 9.67 -13.58
CA ALA A 8 -3.70 9.01 -12.36
C ALA A 8 -2.20 8.70 -12.40
N SER A 9 -1.43 9.38 -11.54
CA SER A 9 0.01 9.18 -11.42
C SER A 9 0.34 7.81 -10.80
N THR A 10 1.20 7.03 -11.45
CA THR A 10 1.69 5.74 -10.93
C THR A 10 3.21 5.73 -10.88
N LYS A 11 3.87 5.71 -12.04
CA LYS A 11 5.34 5.69 -12.12
C LYS A 11 5.99 6.95 -11.55
N ALA A 12 5.32 8.10 -11.61
CA ALA A 12 5.86 9.35 -11.07
C ALA A 12 5.98 9.28 -9.54
N PHE A 13 5.00 8.73 -8.84
CA PHE A 13 5.10 8.48 -7.40
C PHE A 13 6.36 7.67 -7.05
N THR A 14 6.52 6.51 -7.68
CA THR A 14 7.69 5.65 -7.49
C THR A 14 9.01 6.38 -7.77
N GLY A 15 9.06 7.12 -8.88
CA GLY A 15 10.24 7.90 -9.24
C GLY A 15 10.54 9.04 -8.26
N GLN A 16 9.53 9.76 -7.79
CA GLN A 16 9.69 10.82 -6.81
C GLN A 16 10.21 10.26 -5.47
N VAL A 17 9.61 9.19 -4.96
CA VAL A 17 10.07 8.53 -3.73
C VAL A 17 11.51 8.05 -3.88
N THR A 18 11.86 7.45 -5.02
CA THR A 18 13.24 7.01 -5.29
C THR A 18 14.23 8.18 -5.26
N VAL A 19 13.93 9.29 -5.96
CA VAL A 19 14.80 10.47 -6.00
C VAL A 19 14.94 11.11 -4.63
N LEU A 20 13.85 11.23 -3.88
CA LEU A 20 13.87 11.77 -2.52
C LEU A 20 14.68 10.87 -1.56
N THR A 21 14.57 9.55 -1.71
CA THR A 21 15.39 8.59 -0.96
C THR A 21 16.86 8.77 -1.27
N MET A 22 17.23 8.88 -2.55
CA MET A 22 18.63 9.14 -2.95
C MET A 22 19.14 10.47 -2.41
N LEU A 23 18.33 11.52 -2.44
CA LEU A 23 18.68 12.81 -1.86
C LEU A 23 18.89 12.72 -0.35
N ALA A 24 17.99 12.05 0.37
CA ALA A 24 18.12 11.82 1.81
C ALA A 24 19.40 11.05 2.17
N LEU A 25 19.72 10.01 1.41
CA LEU A 25 20.97 9.25 1.58
C LEU A 25 22.21 10.10 1.33
N THR A 26 22.19 10.93 0.28
CA THR A 26 23.29 11.84 -0.03
C THR A 26 23.51 12.83 1.13
N LEU A 27 22.43 13.44 1.61
CA LEU A 27 22.49 14.37 2.74
C LEU A 27 22.97 13.69 4.04
N ALA A 28 22.49 12.46 4.30
CA ALA A 28 22.91 11.71 5.48
C ALA A 28 24.42 11.40 5.45
N LYS A 29 24.94 11.03 4.27
CA LYS A 29 26.37 10.79 4.06
C LYS A 29 27.19 12.05 4.29
N GLU A 30 26.84 13.17 3.64
CA GLU A 30 27.54 14.45 3.77
C GLU A 30 27.53 14.98 5.22
N LYS A 31 26.40 14.85 5.90
CA LYS A 31 26.24 15.28 7.30
C LYS A 31 26.74 14.27 8.32
N LYS A 32 27.20 13.10 7.89
CA LYS A 32 27.66 12.00 8.77
C LYS A 32 26.63 11.62 9.84
N THR A 33 25.34 11.66 9.49
CA THR A 33 24.24 11.27 10.38
C THR A 33 23.90 9.78 10.29
N MET A 34 24.56 9.04 9.41
CA MET A 34 24.41 7.61 9.18
C MET A 34 25.81 6.99 9.06
N ASP A 35 26.03 5.81 9.63
CA ASP A 35 27.26 5.08 9.41
C ASP A 35 27.35 4.53 7.97
N GLU A 36 28.59 4.27 7.51
CA GLU A 36 28.83 3.87 6.13
C GLU A 36 28.25 2.48 5.82
N GLY A 37 28.21 1.58 6.79
CA GLY A 37 27.60 0.25 6.62
C GLY A 37 26.12 0.32 6.36
N GLN A 38 25.39 1.13 7.14
CA GLN A 38 23.96 1.39 6.93
C GLN A 38 23.70 2.05 5.57
N TYR A 39 24.50 3.05 5.20
CA TYR A 39 24.39 3.72 3.90
C TYR A 39 24.54 2.72 2.75
N LEU A 40 25.61 1.91 2.76
CA LEU A 40 25.86 0.93 1.71
C LEU A 40 24.77 -0.15 1.65
N ALA A 41 24.25 -0.57 2.79
CA ALA A 41 23.16 -1.54 2.85
C ALA A 41 21.88 -1.01 2.19
N ILE A 42 21.50 0.24 2.45
CA ILE A 42 20.31 0.85 1.83
C ILE A 42 20.52 1.07 0.32
N VAL A 43 21.70 1.54 -0.09
CA VAL A 43 22.03 1.73 -1.51
C VAL A 43 21.97 0.40 -2.27
N LYS A 44 22.52 -0.68 -1.69
CA LYS A 44 22.45 -2.02 -2.25
C LYS A 44 21.01 -2.50 -2.37
N GLU A 45 20.23 -2.33 -1.32
CA GLU A 45 18.82 -2.74 -1.29
C GLU A 45 17.99 -1.94 -2.30
N LEU A 46 18.24 -0.63 -2.43
CA LEU A 46 17.60 0.21 -3.45
C LEU A 46 17.87 -0.32 -4.88
N GLY A 47 19.06 -0.86 -5.11
CA GLY A 47 19.40 -1.53 -6.37
C GLY A 47 18.58 -2.80 -6.65
N HIS A 48 18.05 -3.48 -5.61
CA HIS A 48 17.21 -4.66 -5.75
C HIS A 48 15.71 -4.34 -5.90
N ILE A 49 15.29 -3.11 -5.60
CA ILE A 49 13.87 -2.70 -5.69
C ILE A 49 13.24 -3.01 -7.05
N PRO A 50 13.88 -2.76 -8.21
CA PRO A 50 13.28 -3.06 -9.50
C PRO A 50 12.91 -4.55 -9.68
N ASP A 51 13.70 -5.47 -9.16
CA ASP A 51 13.44 -6.90 -9.26
C ASP A 51 12.32 -7.32 -8.28
N LYS A 52 12.29 -6.75 -7.08
CA LYS A 52 11.18 -6.92 -6.13
C LYS A 52 9.87 -6.39 -6.70
N MET A 53 9.88 -5.24 -7.36
CA MET A 53 8.69 -4.72 -8.07
C MET A 53 8.21 -5.68 -9.16
N LYS A 54 9.12 -6.26 -9.95
CA LYS A 54 8.76 -7.29 -10.95
C LYS A 54 8.12 -8.52 -10.30
N GLU A 55 8.58 -8.90 -9.10
CA GLU A 55 7.96 -9.99 -8.34
C GLU A 55 6.53 -9.62 -7.91
N VAL A 56 6.34 -8.41 -7.40
CA VAL A 56 5.02 -7.90 -7.01
C VAL A 56 4.06 -7.82 -8.21
N LEU A 57 4.53 -7.38 -9.37
CA LEU A 57 3.72 -7.32 -10.59
C LEU A 57 3.19 -8.69 -11.04
N LYS A 58 3.84 -9.80 -10.67
CA LYS A 58 3.33 -11.16 -10.93
C LYS A 58 2.04 -11.48 -10.15
N LEU A 59 1.69 -10.68 -9.14
CA LEU A 59 0.44 -10.80 -8.39
C LEU A 59 -0.76 -10.20 -9.14
N ASN A 60 -0.56 -9.63 -10.34
CA ASN A 60 -1.61 -8.97 -11.13
C ASN A 60 -2.89 -9.79 -11.22
N ASP A 61 -2.82 -11.04 -11.66
CA ASP A 61 -3.99 -11.88 -11.89
C ASP A 61 -4.70 -12.23 -10.57
N ARG A 62 -3.94 -12.47 -9.50
CA ARG A 62 -4.49 -12.70 -8.16
C ARG A 62 -5.22 -11.46 -7.64
N ILE A 63 -4.67 -10.26 -7.85
CA ILE A 63 -5.30 -9.01 -7.43
C ILE A 63 -6.55 -8.74 -8.30
N ALA A 64 -6.52 -9.08 -9.59
CA ALA A 64 -7.69 -8.98 -10.45
C ALA A 64 -8.84 -9.85 -9.96
N GLU A 65 -8.58 -11.11 -9.59
CA GLU A 65 -9.60 -12.00 -9.02
C GLU A 65 -10.11 -11.47 -7.68
N LEU A 66 -9.22 -11.01 -6.80
CA LEU A 66 -9.60 -10.38 -5.53
C LEU A 66 -10.53 -9.19 -5.75
N SER A 67 -10.26 -8.36 -6.75
CA SER A 67 -11.02 -7.13 -7.00
C SER A 67 -12.49 -7.41 -7.35
N LYS A 68 -12.80 -8.56 -7.93
CA LYS A 68 -14.16 -8.94 -8.30
C LYS A 68 -15.14 -9.03 -7.11
N ILE A 69 -14.64 -9.35 -5.93
CA ILE A 69 -15.46 -9.45 -4.73
C ILE A 69 -15.83 -8.09 -4.12
N PHE A 70 -15.25 -7.00 -4.62
CA PHE A 70 -15.48 -5.63 -4.10
C PHE A 70 -16.31 -4.75 -5.04
N THR A 71 -16.96 -5.34 -6.06
CA THR A 71 -17.85 -4.60 -7.01
C THR A 71 -19.02 -3.89 -6.33
N TYR A 72 -19.41 -4.36 -5.15
CA TYR A 72 -20.49 -3.76 -4.36
C TYR A 72 -20.04 -2.59 -3.49
N ALA A 73 -18.73 -2.44 -3.26
CA ALA A 73 -18.22 -1.49 -2.27
C ALA A 73 -18.24 -0.06 -2.81
N HIS A 74 -18.88 0.82 -2.06
CA HIS A 74 -18.93 2.26 -2.35
C HIS A 74 -17.93 3.08 -1.55
N ASN A 75 -17.33 2.48 -0.52
CA ASN A 75 -16.38 3.11 0.37
C ASN A 75 -15.23 2.16 0.70
N PHE A 76 -14.04 2.71 0.87
CA PHE A 76 -12.84 1.99 1.31
C PHE A 76 -12.09 2.78 2.37
N ILE A 77 -11.50 2.09 3.32
CA ILE A 77 -10.54 2.65 4.27
C ILE A 77 -9.16 2.05 3.97
N TYR A 78 -8.15 2.91 3.95
CA TYR A 78 -6.75 2.52 3.83
C TYR A 78 -6.01 2.89 5.11
N LEU A 79 -5.26 1.95 5.68
CA LEU A 79 -4.57 2.14 6.95
C LEU A 79 -3.07 1.86 6.81
N GLY A 80 -2.28 2.73 7.42
CA GLY A 80 -0.84 2.56 7.53
C GLY A 80 -0.28 3.20 8.80
N ARG A 81 0.90 2.76 9.21
CA ARG A 81 1.69 3.37 10.29
C ARG A 81 3.08 3.74 9.79
N GLY A 82 3.70 4.79 10.36
CA GLY A 82 5.04 5.23 9.97
C GLY A 82 5.11 5.49 8.46
N TYR A 83 6.08 4.92 7.77
CA TYR A 83 6.25 5.04 6.32
C TYR A 83 5.06 4.50 5.50
N SER A 84 4.28 3.59 6.07
CA SER A 84 3.11 3.02 5.40
C SER A 84 1.90 3.95 5.40
N TYR A 85 1.85 4.99 6.24
CA TYR A 85 0.71 5.92 6.25
C TYR A 85 0.64 6.77 4.95
N PRO A 86 1.70 7.42 4.49
CA PRO A 86 1.67 8.08 3.18
C PRO A 86 1.32 7.15 2.01
N VAL A 87 1.70 5.88 2.08
CA VAL A 87 1.33 4.87 1.08
C VAL A 87 -0.16 4.55 1.14
N ALA A 88 -0.75 4.48 2.33
CA ALA A 88 -2.20 4.31 2.49
C ALA A 88 -2.96 5.50 1.87
N LEU A 89 -2.48 6.73 2.04
CA LEU A 89 -3.04 7.92 1.39
C LEU A 89 -2.95 7.80 -0.15
N GLU A 90 -1.81 7.38 -0.68
CA GLU A 90 -1.62 7.19 -2.13
C GLU A 90 -2.53 6.10 -2.68
N GLY A 91 -2.69 4.97 -1.97
CA GLY A 91 -3.61 3.90 -2.36
C GLY A 91 -5.07 4.37 -2.41
N ALA A 92 -5.51 5.10 -1.39
CA ALA A 92 -6.84 5.71 -1.33
C ALA A 92 -7.05 6.72 -2.47
N LEU A 93 -6.03 7.54 -2.76
CA LEU A 93 -6.04 8.50 -3.86
C LEU A 93 -6.22 7.79 -5.20
N LYS A 94 -5.44 6.73 -5.47
CA LYS A 94 -5.55 5.97 -6.73
C LYS A 94 -6.93 5.37 -6.91
N LEU A 95 -7.51 4.81 -5.86
CA LEU A 95 -8.86 4.26 -5.96
C LEU A 95 -9.91 5.35 -6.27
N LYS A 96 -9.85 6.49 -5.59
CA LYS A 96 -10.74 7.64 -5.85
C LYS A 96 -10.63 8.14 -7.29
N GLU A 97 -9.40 8.34 -7.77
CA GLU A 97 -9.14 8.94 -9.07
C GLU A 97 -9.67 8.12 -10.24
N ILE A 98 -9.61 6.79 -10.16
CA ILE A 98 -9.90 5.93 -11.31
C ILE A 98 -11.20 5.15 -11.20
N SER A 99 -11.77 4.97 -10.00
CA SER A 99 -13.02 4.24 -9.79
C SER A 99 -14.19 5.12 -9.32
N TYR A 100 -13.91 6.35 -8.90
CA TYR A 100 -14.87 7.27 -8.26
C TYR A 100 -15.48 6.72 -6.96
N ILE A 101 -14.97 5.60 -6.44
CA ILE A 101 -15.32 5.06 -5.13
C ILE A 101 -14.71 5.96 -4.05
N HIS A 102 -15.52 6.31 -3.04
CA HIS A 102 -14.98 7.06 -1.90
C HIS A 102 -13.96 6.22 -1.14
N ALA A 103 -12.74 6.71 -1.01
CA ALA A 103 -11.65 6.04 -0.32
C ALA A 103 -10.84 7.02 0.51
N GLU A 104 -10.60 6.68 1.77
CA GLU A 104 -9.87 7.52 2.71
C GLU A 104 -8.70 6.77 3.33
N GLY A 105 -7.55 7.46 3.43
CA GLY A 105 -6.37 6.96 4.12
C GLY A 105 -6.29 7.54 5.53
N TYR A 106 -6.09 6.69 6.53
CA TYR A 106 -5.92 7.12 7.92
C TYR A 106 -4.64 6.55 8.55
N PRO A 107 -4.01 7.29 9.48
CA PRO A 107 -3.03 6.67 10.36
C PRO A 107 -3.73 5.58 11.17
N ALA A 108 -3.24 4.34 11.11
CA ALA A 108 -3.88 3.26 11.85
C ALA A 108 -3.92 3.51 13.37
N ALA A 109 -3.02 4.35 13.89
CA ALA A 109 -3.04 4.81 15.27
C ALA A 109 -4.29 5.61 15.63
N GLU A 110 -4.80 6.42 14.67
CA GLU A 110 -5.93 7.33 14.87
C GLU A 110 -7.28 6.67 14.58
N MET A 111 -7.28 5.42 14.17
CA MET A 111 -8.50 4.72 13.79
C MET A 111 -9.55 4.71 14.91
N LYS A 112 -9.12 4.61 16.19
CA LYS A 112 -10.02 4.61 17.34
C LYS A 112 -10.69 5.95 17.63
N HIS A 113 -10.17 7.03 17.09
CA HIS A 113 -10.63 8.40 17.34
C HIS A 113 -11.71 8.87 16.35
N GLY A 114 -12.43 7.94 15.74
CA GLY A 114 -13.56 8.25 14.85
C GLY A 114 -13.72 7.24 13.72
N PRO A 115 -12.72 7.04 12.84
CA PRO A 115 -12.87 6.21 11.65
C PRO A 115 -13.34 4.78 11.89
N ILE A 116 -13.04 4.20 13.05
CA ILE A 116 -13.50 2.87 13.44
C ILE A 116 -15.04 2.76 13.51
N ALA A 117 -15.75 3.86 13.70
CA ALA A 117 -17.21 3.87 13.70
C ALA A 117 -17.81 3.57 12.32
N LEU A 118 -17.03 3.81 11.24
CA LEU A 118 -17.44 3.55 9.86
C LEU A 118 -17.24 2.08 9.46
N VAL A 119 -16.49 1.31 10.26
CA VAL A 119 -16.16 -0.08 9.93
C VAL A 119 -17.34 -1.00 10.19
N ASP A 120 -17.78 -1.67 9.13
CA ASP A 120 -18.79 -2.72 9.14
C ASP A 120 -18.41 -3.85 8.17
N ALA A 121 -19.35 -4.79 7.94
CA ALA A 121 -19.11 -5.95 7.07
C ALA A 121 -19.05 -5.59 5.57
N GLU A 122 -19.53 -4.43 5.18
CA GLU A 122 -19.60 -3.99 3.78
C GLU A 122 -18.49 -2.99 3.42
N MET A 123 -17.74 -2.50 4.43
CA MET A 123 -16.63 -1.59 4.21
C MET A 123 -15.29 -2.35 4.18
N PRO A 124 -14.66 -2.51 3.01
CA PRO A 124 -13.32 -3.06 2.92
C PRO A 124 -12.28 -2.14 3.55
N VAL A 125 -11.37 -2.73 4.32
CA VAL A 125 -10.26 -2.02 4.95
C VAL A 125 -8.94 -2.59 4.44
N VAL A 126 -8.20 -1.79 3.70
CA VAL A 126 -6.86 -2.14 3.22
C VAL A 126 -5.84 -1.73 4.28
N VAL A 127 -5.05 -2.67 4.77
CA VAL A 127 -4.07 -2.41 5.84
C VAL A 127 -2.67 -2.76 5.34
N ILE A 128 -1.75 -1.80 5.38
CA ILE A 128 -0.34 -2.06 5.09
C ILE A 128 0.30 -2.54 6.39
N ALA A 129 0.69 -3.81 6.40
CA ALA A 129 1.11 -4.56 7.58
C ALA A 129 2.41 -5.36 7.31
N THR A 130 3.37 -4.71 6.67
CA THR A 130 4.69 -5.28 6.44
C THR A 130 5.45 -5.47 7.75
N ARG A 131 6.38 -6.43 7.77
CA ARG A 131 7.16 -6.77 8.96
C ARG A 131 8.19 -5.67 9.24
N ASN A 132 7.90 -4.80 10.20
CA ASN A 132 8.73 -3.70 10.64
C ASN A 132 8.55 -3.45 12.15
N GLY A 133 9.19 -2.42 12.69
CA GLY A 133 9.10 -2.07 14.12
C GLY A 133 7.70 -1.73 14.64
N LEU A 134 6.71 -1.54 13.77
CA LEU A 134 5.33 -1.21 14.12
C LEU A 134 4.34 -2.38 13.90
N TYR A 135 4.84 -3.54 13.50
CA TYR A 135 4.04 -4.71 13.13
C TYR A 135 3.01 -5.10 14.20
N GLU A 136 3.41 -5.25 15.47
CA GLU A 136 2.52 -5.62 16.58
C GLU A 136 1.39 -4.59 16.78
N LYS A 137 1.68 -3.32 16.57
CA LYS A 137 0.69 -2.25 16.66
C LYS A 137 -0.32 -2.31 15.52
N VAL A 138 0.14 -2.65 14.32
CA VAL A 138 -0.73 -2.84 13.16
C VAL A 138 -1.59 -4.10 13.33
N LEU A 139 -1.01 -5.19 13.83
CA LEU A 139 -1.72 -6.42 14.19
C LEU A 139 -2.90 -6.13 15.15
N SER A 140 -2.64 -5.34 16.20
CA SER A 140 -3.70 -4.92 17.13
C SER A 140 -4.82 -4.13 16.43
N ASN A 141 -4.48 -3.22 15.51
CA ASN A 141 -5.49 -2.50 14.74
C ASN A 141 -6.32 -3.44 13.84
N ILE A 142 -5.71 -4.44 13.22
CA ILE A 142 -6.43 -5.46 12.42
C ILE A 142 -7.43 -6.22 13.32
N GLN A 143 -7.02 -6.63 14.52
CA GLN A 143 -7.90 -7.31 15.46
C GLN A 143 -9.11 -6.46 15.85
N GLU A 144 -8.93 -5.15 16.02
CA GLU A 144 -10.01 -4.19 16.31
C GLU A 144 -11.01 -4.07 15.16
N ILE A 145 -10.51 -4.04 13.91
CA ILE A 145 -11.34 -4.06 12.71
C ILE A 145 -12.15 -5.35 12.64
N LYS A 146 -11.50 -6.48 12.86
CA LYS A 146 -12.14 -7.80 12.84
C LYS A 146 -13.19 -7.95 13.93
N ALA A 147 -12.98 -7.37 15.12
CA ALA A 147 -13.98 -7.35 16.20
C ALA A 147 -15.28 -6.63 15.78
N ARG A 148 -15.21 -5.72 14.80
CA ARG A 148 -16.36 -5.03 14.19
C ARG A 148 -16.86 -5.68 12.90
N LYS A 149 -16.41 -6.90 12.61
CA LYS A 149 -16.76 -7.65 11.39
C LYS A 149 -16.26 -7.00 10.09
N GLY A 150 -15.33 -6.04 10.17
CA GLY A 150 -14.74 -5.40 8.99
C GLY A 150 -14.00 -6.41 8.12
N ARG A 151 -14.03 -6.22 6.82
CA ARG A 151 -13.29 -7.01 5.83
C ARG A 151 -11.89 -6.43 5.65
N VAL A 152 -10.88 -7.23 5.96
CA VAL A 152 -9.48 -6.80 5.92
C VAL A 152 -8.75 -7.40 4.72
N ILE A 153 -8.19 -6.51 3.90
CA ILE A 153 -7.19 -6.83 2.88
C ILE A 153 -5.84 -6.38 3.44
N ALA A 154 -5.00 -7.33 3.84
CA ALA A 154 -3.70 -7.01 4.41
C ALA A 154 -2.58 -7.12 3.36
N ILE A 155 -1.75 -6.08 3.26
CA ILE A 155 -0.50 -6.11 2.52
C ILE A 155 0.58 -6.54 3.51
N VAL A 156 1.12 -7.74 3.36
CA VAL A 156 2.03 -8.35 4.34
C VAL A 156 3.36 -8.76 3.71
N THR A 157 4.38 -8.90 4.54
CA THR A 157 5.65 -9.50 4.11
C THR A 157 5.45 -11.00 3.85
N LYS A 158 6.04 -11.52 2.79
CA LYS A 158 5.98 -12.92 2.39
C LYS A 158 6.29 -13.87 3.55
N GLY A 159 5.46 -14.90 3.70
CA GLY A 159 5.57 -15.86 4.79
C GLY A 159 5.05 -15.35 6.13
N ASP A 160 4.21 -14.34 6.15
CA ASP A 160 3.48 -13.95 7.35
C ASP A 160 2.48 -15.04 7.74
N THR A 161 2.58 -15.49 8.99
CA THR A 161 1.73 -16.57 9.54
C THR A 161 0.78 -16.12 10.64
N VAL A 162 0.84 -14.83 11.01
CA VAL A 162 0.04 -14.25 12.09
C VAL A 162 -1.15 -13.49 11.51
N ILE A 163 -0.87 -12.45 10.72
CA ILE A 163 -1.93 -11.64 10.09
C ILE A 163 -2.72 -12.47 9.08
N SER A 164 -2.07 -13.39 8.37
CA SER A 164 -2.73 -14.29 7.42
C SER A 164 -3.82 -15.18 8.02
N LYS A 165 -3.83 -15.38 9.35
CA LYS A 165 -4.87 -16.15 10.05
C LYS A 165 -6.09 -15.32 10.44
N ILE A 166 -5.99 -14.00 10.44
CA ILE A 166 -7.03 -13.08 10.91
C ILE A 166 -7.59 -12.16 9.83
N ALA A 167 -6.77 -11.79 8.84
CA ALA A 167 -7.22 -11.02 7.69
C ALA A 167 -8.06 -11.90 6.75
N ASP A 168 -9.02 -11.30 6.05
CA ASP A 168 -9.84 -12.02 5.07
C ASP A 168 -9.06 -12.33 3.80
N THR A 169 -8.11 -11.47 3.46
CA THR A 169 -7.21 -11.64 2.31
C THR A 169 -5.85 -11.05 2.62
N CYS A 170 -4.79 -11.75 2.20
CA CYS A 170 -3.42 -11.24 2.27
C CYS A 170 -2.80 -11.14 0.87
N ILE A 171 -2.12 -10.03 0.62
CA ILE A 171 -1.24 -9.84 -0.53
C ILE A 171 0.19 -9.84 0.01
N GLU A 172 0.92 -10.89 -0.32
CA GLU A 172 2.28 -11.11 0.20
C GLU A 172 3.32 -10.44 -0.71
N LEU A 173 4.21 -9.65 -0.11
CA LEU A 173 5.26 -8.93 -0.79
C LEU A 173 6.65 -9.41 -0.36
N PRO A 174 7.66 -9.34 -1.23
CA PRO A 174 9.03 -9.61 -0.84
C PRO A 174 9.47 -8.66 0.28
N GLU A 175 10.26 -9.17 1.20
CA GLU A 175 10.84 -8.37 2.28
C GLU A 175 11.79 -7.31 1.74
N THR A 176 11.78 -6.11 2.32
CA THR A 176 12.73 -5.03 2.05
C THR A 176 12.99 -4.22 3.31
N MET A 177 13.90 -3.25 3.23
CA MET A 177 14.14 -2.33 4.35
C MET A 177 12.94 -1.40 4.54
N GLU A 178 12.58 -1.11 5.77
CA GLU A 178 11.41 -0.31 6.15
C GLU A 178 11.35 1.04 5.41
N CYS A 179 12.48 1.73 5.25
CA CYS A 179 12.55 3.00 4.53
C CYS A 179 12.29 2.88 3.01
N LEU A 180 12.38 1.67 2.45
CA LEU A 180 12.12 1.36 1.03
C LEU A 180 10.77 0.67 0.81
N ASP A 181 10.09 0.24 1.87
CA ASP A 181 8.75 -0.36 1.82
C ASP A 181 7.77 0.42 0.94
N PRO A 182 7.73 1.77 0.98
CA PRO A 182 6.84 2.55 0.12
C PRO A 182 6.96 2.25 -1.37
N LEU A 183 8.15 1.89 -1.85
CA LEU A 183 8.39 1.60 -3.26
C LEU A 183 7.73 0.30 -3.73
N ILE A 184 7.61 -0.69 -2.86
CA ILE A 184 7.01 -1.99 -3.22
C ILE A 184 5.56 -2.12 -2.75
N THR A 185 5.19 -1.52 -1.62
CA THR A 185 3.83 -1.58 -1.06
C THR A 185 2.81 -0.77 -1.87
N THR A 186 3.25 0.26 -2.58
CA THR A 186 2.37 1.06 -3.47
C THR A 186 1.91 0.25 -4.69
N VAL A 187 2.73 -0.64 -5.23
CA VAL A 187 2.43 -1.39 -6.47
C VAL A 187 1.12 -2.19 -6.36
N PRO A 188 0.90 -3.04 -5.34
CA PRO A 188 -0.35 -3.80 -5.22
C PRO A 188 -1.56 -2.89 -4.99
N LEU A 189 -1.39 -1.71 -4.37
CA LEU A 189 -2.49 -0.75 -4.20
C LEU A 189 -2.90 -0.12 -5.54
N GLN A 190 -1.93 0.17 -6.41
CA GLN A 190 -2.18 0.65 -7.77
C GLN A 190 -2.88 -0.42 -8.62
N LEU A 191 -2.44 -1.68 -8.53
CA LEU A 191 -3.11 -2.80 -9.19
C LEU A 191 -4.54 -3.01 -8.68
N LEU A 192 -4.73 -2.95 -7.35
CA LEU A 192 -6.05 -3.09 -6.73
C LEU A 192 -7.00 -2.01 -7.22
N ALA A 193 -6.57 -0.75 -7.21
CA ALA A 193 -7.36 0.37 -7.70
C ALA A 193 -7.72 0.19 -9.19
N TYR A 194 -6.75 -0.20 -10.03
CA TYR A 194 -6.98 -0.46 -11.45
C TYR A 194 -8.02 -1.56 -11.68
N HIS A 195 -7.89 -2.70 -11.01
CA HIS A 195 -8.79 -3.82 -11.20
C HIS A 195 -10.17 -3.58 -10.61
N ILE A 196 -10.29 -2.90 -9.47
CA ILE A 196 -11.60 -2.48 -8.94
C ILE A 196 -12.29 -1.54 -9.94
N ALA A 197 -11.58 -0.56 -10.50
CA ALA A 197 -12.14 0.31 -11.53
C ALA A 197 -12.58 -0.48 -12.77
N ALA A 198 -11.76 -1.44 -13.24
CA ALA A 198 -12.07 -2.25 -14.41
C ALA A 198 -13.32 -3.14 -14.25
N VAL A 199 -13.58 -3.64 -13.03
CA VAL A 199 -14.77 -4.48 -12.77
C VAL A 199 -16.00 -3.66 -12.38
N SER A 200 -15.83 -2.48 -11.78
CA SER A 200 -16.93 -1.59 -11.38
C SER A 200 -17.46 -0.75 -12.55
N TYR A 201 -16.59 -0.46 -13.52
CA TYR A 201 -16.92 0.31 -14.71
C TYR A 201 -16.73 -0.51 -15.96
N THR A 202 -17.83 -0.96 -16.55
CA THR A 202 -17.83 -1.46 -17.92
C THR A 202 -17.53 -0.37 -18.96
N HIS A 203 -17.38 0.89 -18.53
CA HIS A 203 -17.13 2.06 -19.35
C HIS A 203 -15.99 2.90 -18.80
N LEU A 204 -14.73 2.45 -18.98
CA LEU A 204 -13.55 3.31 -18.87
C LEU A 204 -13.41 4.25 -20.09
N THR A 205 -14.51 4.72 -20.65
CA THR A 205 -14.49 5.85 -21.56
C THR A 205 -14.51 7.10 -20.70
N LEU A 206 -13.32 7.69 -20.50
CA LEU A 206 -13.22 9.06 -20.05
C LEU A 206 -14.14 9.92 -20.93
N PRO A 207 -15.01 10.76 -20.38
CA PRO A 207 -15.65 11.80 -21.17
C PRO A 207 -14.53 12.66 -21.76
N THR A 208 -14.45 12.67 -23.09
CA THR A 208 -13.61 13.59 -23.87
C THR A 208 -14.00 15.02 -23.60
#